data_ec94c16a1cb42935dea97373c405d969
#
_entry.id   ec94c16a1cb42935dea97373c405d969
#
_cell.length_a   1.000
_cell.length_b   1.000
_cell.length_c   1.000
_cell.angle_alpha   90.00
_cell.angle_beta   90.00
_cell.angle_gamma   90.00
#
_symmetry.space_group_name_H-M   'P 1'
#
loop_
_entity.id
_entity.type
_entity.pdbx_description
1 polymer ?
#
loop_
_entity_poly.entity_id
_entity_poly.type
_entity_poly.pdbx_seq_one_letter_code
_entity_poly.pdbx_strand_id
1 'polypeptide(L)'
;MSITEAIEVFNKLVKTTDNKGEIKIYKGFIQILNSLKSKGLTESQSPIIQKELDSLQLDASTDNLKKYYKQKLSEFKVFLKEEFYFTTEKHYTEIGMVYGMIFGTALGMFYGTSIESLLGSSMSLSMGTTLGMLLGILYGARKDAEAKKLGRV
;
A
#
# COMPACT_ATOMS: atom_id res chain seq x y z
N MET A 1 -8.89 22.73 3.07
CA MET A 1 -9.92 21.81 3.62
C MET A 1 -9.29 20.97 4.72
N SER A 2 -9.91 20.88 5.88
CA SER A 2 -9.43 20.06 7.00
C SER A 2 -9.65 18.56 6.72
N ILE A 3 -8.89 17.70 7.41
CA ILE A 3 -9.06 16.24 7.31
C ILE A 3 -10.48 15.83 7.71
N THR A 4 -11.06 16.48 8.70
CA THR A 4 -12.43 16.17 9.17
C THR A 4 -13.46 16.51 8.11
N GLU A 5 -13.36 17.69 7.50
CA GLU A 5 -14.22 18.11 6.39
C GLU A 5 -14.10 17.16 5.19
N ALA A 6 -12.87 16.74 4.85
CA ALA A 6 -12.66 15.78 3.77
C ALA A 6 -13.34 14.44 4.05
N ILE A 7 -13.27 13.93 5.29
CA ILE A 7 -13.95 12.70 5.70
C ILE A 7 -15.47 12.85 5.56
N GLU A 8 -16.03 14.00 5.93
CA GLU A 8 -17.47 14.26 5.79
C GLU A 8 -17.91 14.31 4.33
N VAL A 9 -17.12 14.95 3.46
CA VAL A 9 -17.38 14.99 2.02
C VAL A 9 -17.38 13.58 1.42
N PHE A 10 -16.36 12.76 1.72
CA PHE A 10 -16.32 11.38 1.22
C PHE A 10 -17.43 10.51 1.80
N ASN A 11 -17.83 10.69 3.06
CA ASN A 11 -18.98 9.99 3.64
C ASN A 11 -20.30 10.38 2.94
N LYS A 12 -20.44 11.64 2.53
CA LYS A 12 -21.57 12.11 1.74
C LYS A 12 -21.60 11.44 0.35
N LEU A 13 -20.45 11.41 -0.33
CA LEU A 13 -20.29 10.77 -1.64
C LEU A 13 -20.60 9.26 -1.57
N VAL A 14 -20.18 8.57 -0.51
CA VAL A 14 -20.52 7.14 -0.31
C VAL A 14 -22.03 6.91 -0.19
N LYS A 15 -22.76 7.87 0.41
CA LYS A 15 -24.23 7.76 0.56
C LYS A 15 -24.99 8.14 -0.72
N THR A 16 -24.39 8.91 -1.61
CA THR A 16 -25.03 9.48 -2.81
C THR A 16 -24.84 8.56 -4.02
N THR A 17 -23.84 7.69 -4.04
CA THR A 17 -23.55 6.81 -5.17
C THR A 17 -23.94 5.36 -4.91
N ASP A 18 -24.54 4.70 -5.90
CA ASP A 18 -24.81 3.26 -5.90
C ASP A 18 -23.69 2.44 -6.57
N ASN A 19 -22.67 3.11 -7.13
CA ASN A 19 -21.59 2.45 -7.84
C ASN A 19 -20.59 1.83 -6.84
N LYS A 20 -20.61 0.50 -6.73
CA LYS A 20 -19.71 -0.26 -5.84
C LYS A 20 -18.21 0.08 -6.03
N GLY A 21 -17.81 0.41 -7.26
CA GLY A 21 -16.42 0.80 -7.57
C GLY A 21 -16.03 2.15 -6.99
N GLU A 22 -16.93 3.12 -7.03
CA GLU A 22 -16.75 4.45 -6.43
C GLU A 22 -16.76 4.37 -4.90
N ILE A 23 -17.71 3.63 -4.34
CA ILE A 23 -17.79 3.37 -2.89
C ILE A 23 -16.46 2.83 -2.36
N LYS A 24 -15.84 1.89 -3.08
CA LYS A 24 -14.53 1.32 -2.68
C LYS A 24 -13.42 2.39 -2.66
N ILE A 25 -13.43 3.29 -3.63
CA ILE A 25 -12.44 4.37 -3.72
C ILE A 25 -12.65 5.39 -2.60
N TYR A 26 -13.87 5.83 -2.37
CA TYR A 26 -14.20 6.79 -1.30
C TYR A 26 -13.90 6.22 0.09
N LYS A 27 -14.21 4.95 0.33
CA LYS A 27 -13.82 4.26 1.56
C LYS A 27 -12.29 4.19 1.72
N GLY A 28 -11.55 4.06 0.62
CA GLY A 28 -10.09 4.12 0.63
C GLY A 28 -9.54 5.47 1.10
N PHE A 29 -10.13 6.58 0.66
CA PHE A 29 -9.80 7.92 1.18
C PHE A 29 -10.13 8.05 2.66
N ILE A 30 -11.36 7.67 3.07
CA ILE A 30 -11.81 7.72 4.46
C ILE A 30 -10.86 6.94 5.38
N GLN A 31 -10.43 5.76 4.97
CA GLN A 31 -9.51 4.93 5.75
C GLN A 31 -8.15 5.62 5.94
N ILE A 32 -7.58 6.19 4.87
CA ILE A 32 -6.31 6.92 4.95
C ILE A 32 -6.44 8.16 5.84
N LEU A 33 -7.48 8.96 5.65
CA LEU A 33 -7.72 10.18 6.43
C LEU A 33 -7.95 9.88 7.91
N ASN A 34 -8.67 8.81 8.25
CA ASN A 34 -8.83 8.38 9.63
C ASN A 34 -7.50 7.90 10.23
N SER A 35 -6.66 7.21 9.46
CA SER A 35 -5.33 6.81 9.91
C SER A 35 -4.43 8.02 10.17
N LEU A 36 -4.49 9.04 9.33
CA LEU A 36 -3.77 10.31 9.53
C LEU A 36 -4.25 11.04 10.79
N LYS A 37 -5.57 11.08 11.00
CA LYS A 37 -6.17 11.69 12.20
C LYS A 37 -5.77 10.96 13.49
N SER A 38 -5.73 9.63 13.47
CA SER A 38 -5.38 8.82 14.66
C SER A 38 -3.90 8.89 15.04
N LYS A 39 -3.02 9.16 14.07
CA LYS A 39 -1.57 9.26 14.29
C LYS A 39 -1.13 10.59 14.92
N GLY A 40 -1.99 11.59 14.94
CA GLY A 40 -1.66 12.93 15.45
C GLY A 40 -0.63 13.61 14.55
N LEU A 41 -1.10 14.42 13.60
CA LEU A 41 -0.22 15.20 12.73
C LEU A 41 0.48 16.30 13.53
N THR A 42 1.75 16.52 13.21
CA THR A 42 2.48 17.68 13.75
C THR A 42 1.94 18.98 13.15
N GLU A 43 2.15 20.09 13.83
CA GLU A 43 1.73 21.43 13.37
C GLU A 43 2.30 21.77 11.99
N SER A 44 3.48 21.28 11.66
CA SER A 44 4.10 21.46 10.34
C SER A 44 3.51 20.57 9.23
N GLN A 45 2.96 19.42 9.56
CA GLN A 45 2.38 18.47 8.60
C GLN A 45 0.94 18.82 8.20
N SER A 46 0.19 19.38 9.14
CA SER A 46 -1.21 19.71 8.93
C SER A 46 -1.47 20.64 7.73
N PRO A 47 -0.76 21.78 7.57
CA PRO A 47 -0.98 22.67 6.41
C PRO A 47 -0.59 22.04 5.08
N ILE A 48 0.40 21.16 5.05
CA ILE A 48 0.85 20.48 3.84
C ILE A 48 -0.24 19.52 3.36
N ILE A 49 -0.81 18.72 4.26
CA ILE A 49 -1.91 17.80 3.94
C ILE A 49 -3.18 18.58 3.54
N GLN A 50 -3.49 19.69 4.21
CA GLN A 50 -4.63 20.52 3.84
C GLN A 50 -4.51 21.08 2.43
N LYS A 51 -3.33 21.58 2.06
CA LYS A 51 -3.03 22.07 0.71
C LYS A 51 -3.21 20.96 -0.33
N GLU A 52 -2.75 19.75 -0.03
CA GLU A 52 -2.91 18.61 -0.93
C GLU A 52 -4.37 18.20 -1.07
N LEU A 53 -5.14 18.18 0.02
CA LEU A 53 -6.58 17.93 0.00
C LEU A 53 -7.35 18.97 -0.82
N ASP A 54 -6.93 20.25 -0.78
CA ASP A 54 -7.51 21.30 -1.61
C ASP A 54 -7.21 21.09 -3.10
N SER A 55 -6.02 20.56 -3.43
CA SER A 55 -5.63 20.24 -4.80
C SER A 55 -6.43 19.09 -5.42
N LEU A 56 -7.07 18.26 -4.60
CA LEU A 56 -7.89 17.14 -5.08
C LEU A 56 -9.18 17.58 -5.80
N GLN A 57 -9.59 18.85 -5.65
CA GLN A 57 -10.80 19.40 -6.28
C GLN A 57 -12.00 18.45 -6.16
N LEU A 58 -12.42 18.16 -4.93
CA LEU A 58 -13.46 17.17 -4.62
C LEU A 58 -14.84 17.49 -5.21
N ASP A 59 -15.03 18.74 -5.69
CA ASP A 59 -16.26 19.24 -6.31
C ASP A 59 -16.24 19.14 -7.84
N ALA A 60 -15.24 18.47 -8.42
CA ALA A 60 -15.10 18.37 -9.87
C ALA A 60 -16.25 17.55 -10.48
N SER A 61 -17.08 18.22 -11.27
CA SER A 61 -18.12 17.59 -12.10
C SER A 61 -17.44 16.97 -13.32
N THR A 62 -17.09 15.70 -13.27
CA THR A 62 -16.43 14.99 -14.37
C THR A 62 -17.29 13.81 -14.80
N ASP A 63 -17.41 13.56 -16.10
CA ASP A 63 -18.21 12.46 -16.66
C ASP A 63 -17.76 11.06 -16.18
N ASN A 64 -16.53 10.94 -15.69
CA ASN A 64 -15.99 9.66 -15.20
C ASN A 64 -15.39 9.79 -13.78
N LEU A 65 -16.24 10.03 -12.81
CA LEU A 65 -15.90 10.19 -11.39
C LEU A 65 -15.04 9.04 -10.85
N LYS A 66 -15.34 7.80 -11.24
CA LYS A 66 -14.57 6.62 -10.79
C LYS A 66 -13.10 6.68 -11.22
N LYS A 67 -12.84 7.02 -12.49
CA LYS A 67 -11.46 7.11 -13.01
C LYS A 67 -10.72 8.26 -12.35
N TYR A 68 -11.37 9.40 -12.23
CA TYR A 68 -10.83 10.60 -11.60
C TYR A 68 -10.43 10.35 -10.16
N TYR A 69 -11.34 9.88 -9.31
CA TYR A 69 -11.03 9.64 -7.90
C TYR A 69 -10.08 8.47 -7.68
N LYS A 70 -10.06 7.47 -8.56
CA LYS A 70 -9.05 6.41 -8.51
C LYS A 70 -7.65 6.95 -8.75
N GLN A 71 -7.50 7.84 -9.72
CA GLN A 71 -6.23 8.49 -10.01
C GLN A 71 -5.82 9.38 -8.83
N LYS A 72 -6.72 10.23 -8.33
CA LYS A 72 -6.47 11.11 -7.18
C LYS A 72 -6.12 10.33 -5.90
N LEU A 73 -6.74 9.19 -5.66
CA LEU A 73 -6.37 8.32 -4.55
C LEU A 73 -4.94 7.77 -4.71
N SER A 74 -4.55 7.42 -5.93
CA SER A 74 -3.19 6.96 -6.22
C SER A 74 -2.16 8.08 -6.01
N GLU A 75 -2.43 9.27 -6.53
CA GLU A 75 -1.58 10.46 -6.37
C GLU A 75 -1.42 10.81 -4.88
N PHE A 76 -2.51 10.84 -4.13
CA PHE A 76 -2.50 11.11 -2.70
C PHE A 76 -1.69 10.08 -1.89
N LYS A 77 -1.79 8.79 -2.25
CA LYS A 77 -0.96 7.74 -1.62
C LYS A 77 0.53 7.93 -1.91
N VAL A 78 0.89 8.29 -3.14
CA VAL A 78 2.28 8.57 -3.52
C VAL A 78 2.80 9.77 -2.74
N PHE A 79 2.04 10.86 -2.71
CA PHE A 79 2.37 12.06 -1.95
C PHE A 79 2.62 11.75 -0.45
N LEU A 80 1.72 10.99 0.20
CA LEU A 80 1.90 10.62 1.60
C LEU A 80 3.14 9.74 1.82
N LYS A 81 3.49 8.91 0.87
CA LYS A 81 4.68 8.07 0.94
C LYS A 81 5.96 8.89 0.77
N GLU A 82 5.98 9.86 -0.15
CA GLU A 82 7.15 10.68 -0.45
C GLU A 82 7.42 11.74 0.62
N GLU A 83 6.38 12.47 1.04
CA GLU A 83 6.51 13.58 1.99
C GLU A 83 6.59 13.13 3.45
N PHE A 84 5.87 12.07 3.82
CA PHE A 84 5.75 11.67 5.22
C PHE A 84 6.30 10.28 5.53
N TYR A 85 6.88 9.58 4.53
CA TYR A 85 7.34 8.20 4.68
C TYR A 85 6.26 7.26 5.23
N PHE A 86 4.99 7.59 5.04
CA PHE A 86 3.89 6.72 5.42
C PHE A 86 3.84 5.51 4.49
N THR A 87 4.09 4.36 5.04
CA THR A 87 4.07 3.09 4.32
C THR A 87 2.73 2.41 4.58
N THR A 88 2.17 1.73 3.58
CA THR A 88 0.96 0.93 3.75
C THR A 88 1.26 -0.24 4.69
N GLU A 89 0.31 -0.62 5.55
CA GLU A 89 0.43 -1.84 6.35
C GLU A 89 0.84 -3.02 5.45
N LYS A 90 1.84 -3.80 5.89
CA LYS A 90 2.41 -4.96 5.17
C LYS A 90 3.20 -4.63 3.88
N HIS A 91 3.55 -3.37 3.62
CA HIS A 91 4.32 -2.99 2.44
C HIS A 91 5.64 -3.77 2.33
N TYR A 92 6.40 -3.86 3.43
CA TYR A 92 7.66 -4.60 3.44
C TYR A 92 7.45 -6.11 3.36
N THR A 93 6.35 -6.64 3.89
CA THR A 93 5.98 -8.05 3.73
C THR A 93 5.66 -8.38 2.27
N GLU A 94 4.90 -7.54 1.57
CA GLU A 94 4.57 -7.74 0.15
C GLU A 94 5.82 -7.68 -0.73
N ILE A 95 6.67 -6.68 -0.53
CA ILE A 95 7.95 -6.56 -1.24
C ILE A 95 8.87 -7.72 -0.91
N GLY A 96 9.00 -8.08 0.36
CA GLY A 96 9.81 -9.19 0.81
C GLY A 96 9.39 -10.51 0.18
N MET A 97 8.08 -10.75 0.06
CA MET A 97 7.53 -11.92 -0.64
C MET A 97 7.96 -11.97 -2.11
N VAL A 98 7.83 -10.85 -2.84
CA VAL A 98 8.21 -10.78 -4.26
C VAL A 98 9.71 -11.01 -4.44
N TYR A 99 10.55 -10.30 -3.70
CA TYR A 99 12.00 -10.50 -3.78
C TYR A 99 12.42 -11.89 -3.32
N GLY A 100 11.78 -12.41 -2.26
CA GLY A 100 12.02 -13.77 -1.77
C GLY A 100 11.72 -14.83 -2.84
N MET A 101 10.62 -14.67 -3.60
CA MET A 101 10.33 -15.55 -4.75
C MET A 101 11.39 -15.47 -5.83
N ILE A 102 11.79 -14.27 -6.26
CA ILE A 102 12.80 -14.08 -7.31
C ILE A 102 14.13 -14.70 -6.91
N PHE A 103 14.65 -14.35 -5.74
CA PHE A 103 15.92 -14.90 -5.25
C PHE A 103 15.84 -16.41 -4.97
N GLY A 104 14.73 -16.86 -4.37
CA GLY A 104 14.53 -18.29 -4.10
C GLY A 104 14.47 -19.13 -5.37
N THR A 105 13.81 -18.62 -6.43
CA THR A 105 13.77 -19.26 -7.74
C THR A 105 15.16 -19.33 -8.37
N ALA A 106 15.92 -18.22 -8.34
CA ALA A 106 17.28 -18.16 -8.88
C ALA A 106 18.21 -19.15 -8.16
N LEU A 107 18.15 -19.21 -6.82
CA LEU A 107 18.93 -20.17 -6.04
C LEU A 107 18.48 -21.60 -6.30
N GLY A 108 17.16 -21.84 -6.41
CA GLY A 108 16.61 -23.16 -6.75
C GLY A 108 17.10 -23.66 -8.10
N MET A 109 17.23 -22.79 -9.12
CA MET A 109 17.82 -23.11 -10.42
C MET A 109 19.33 -23.41 -10.28
N PHE A 110 20.07 -22.56 -9.58
CA PHE A 110 21.52 -22.68 -9.47
C PHE A 110 21.94 -23.97 -8.74
N TYR A 111 21.29 -24.27 -7.62
CA TYR A 111 21.59 -25.50 -6.86
C TYR A 111 20.88 -26.73 -7.43
N GLY A 112 19.75 -26.54 -8.14
CA GLY A 112 19.01 -27.63 -8.77
C GLY A 112 19.85 -28.38 -9.80
N THR A 113 20.68 -27.70 -10.57
CA THR A 113 21.61 -28.32 -11.54
C THR A 113 22.70 -29.15 -10.87
N SER A 114 23.06 -28.81 -9.62
CA SER A 114 24.09 -29.57 -8.87
C SER A 114 23.53 -30.77 -8.10
N ILE A 115 22.22 -30.80 -7.81
CA ILE A 115 21.55 -31.84 -7.01
C ILE A 115 20.52 -32.61 -7.85
N GLU A 116 20.54 -32.44 -9.17
CA GLU A 116 19.57 -33.03 -10.11
C GLU A 116 19.44 -34.54 -10.00
N SER A 117 20.53 -35.23 -9.65
CA SER A 117 20.56 -36.67 -9.46
C SER A 117 19.79 -37.18 -8.23
N LEU A 118 19.53 -36.33 -7.25
CA LEU A 118 18.85 -36.68 -5.99
C LEU A 118 17.38 -36.28 -5.94
N LEU A 119 17.01 -35.09 -6.43
CA LEU A 119 15.68 -34.48 -6.20
C LEU A 119 14.92 -34.14 -7.50
N GLY A 120 15.56 -34.19 -8.66
CA GLY A 120 14.97 -33.67 -9.89
C GLY A 120 14.88 -32.14 -9.95
N SER A 121 15.05 -31.59 -11.16
CA SER A 121 15.10 -30.11 -11.38
C SER A 121 13.80 -29.36 -10.96
N SER A 122 12.66 -29.98 -11.15
CA SER A 122 11.35 -29.37 -10.78
C SER A 122 11.14 -29.26 -9.26
N MET A 123 11.64 -30.24 -8.52
CA MET A 123 11.50 -30.24 -7.06
C MET A 123 12.45 -29.22 -6.41
N SER A 124 13.66 -29.09 -6.91
CA SER A 124 14.63 -28.07 -6.46
C SER A 124 14.14 -26.65 -6.71
N LEU A 125 13.50 -26.41 -7.86
CA LEU A 125 12.93 -25.11 -8.19
C LEU A 125 11.79 -24.72 -7.24
N SER A 126 10.84 -25.63 -7.03
CA SER A 126 9.70 -25.38 -6.13
C SER A 126 10.13 -25.19 -4.67
N MET A 127 11.11 -25.96 -4.23
CA MET A 127 11.67 -25.85 -2.87
C MET A 127 12.41 -24.52 -2.67
N GLY A 128 13.21 -24.10 -3.64
CA GLY A 128 13.90 -22.81 -3.62
C GLY A 128 12.93 -21.63 -3.58
N THR A 129 11.92 -21.64 -4.44
CA THR A 129 10.88 -20.60 -4.46
C THR A 129 10.12 -20.51 -3.15
N THR A 130 9.70 -21.65 -2.58
CA THR A 130 8.93 -21.69 -1.34
C THR A 130 9.75 -21.20 -0.16
N LEU A 131 10.99 -21.65 -0.01
CA LEU A 131 11.89 -21.18 1.06
C LEU A 131 12.23 -19.70 0.90
N GLY A 132 12.52 -19.26 -0.31
CA GLY A 132 12.79 -17.84 -0.57
C GLY A 132 11.58 -16.94 -0.21
N MET A 133 10.37 -17.36 -0.60
CA MET A 133 9.14 -16.66 -0.25
C MET A 133 8.94 -16.58 1.27
N LEU A 134 9.11 -17.68 2.00
CA LEU A 134 8.97 -17.70 3.46
C LEU A 134 9.98 -16.76 4.15
N LEU A 135 11.23 -16.79 3.74
CA LEU A 135 12.27 -15.90 4.27
C LEU A 135 11.96 -14.44 3.94
N GLY A 136 11.49 -14.16 2.73
CA GLY A 136 11.09 -12.82 2.30
C GLY A 136 9.90 -12.27 3.13
N ILE A 137 8.90 -13.10 3.40
CA ILE A 137 7.76 -12.74 4.26
C ILE A 137 8.23 -12.47 5.70
N LEU A 138 9.06 -13.33 6.27
CA LEU A 138 9.57 -13.15 7.64
C LEU A 138 10.39 -11.88 7.79
N TYR A 139 11.26 -11.57 6.82
CA TYR A 139 12.04 -10.35 6.81
C TYR A 139 11.15 -9.12 6.65
N GLY A 140 10.22 -9.16 5.70
CA GLY A 140 9.26 -8.07 5.46
C GLY A 140 8.36 -7.81 6.67
N ALA A 141 7.85 -8.85 7.32
CA ALA A 141 7.02 -8.72 8.52
C ALA A 141 7.77 -8.07 9.70
N ARG A 142 9.08 -8.38 9.86
CA ARG A 142 9.91 -7.70 10.86
C ARG A 142 10.06 -6.21 10.56
N LYS A 143 10.27 -5.87 9.29
CA LYS A 143 10.35 -4.48 8.84
C LYS A 143 9.04 -3.72 8.98
N ASP A 144 7.91 -4.37 8.70
CA ASP A 144 6.58 -3.77 8.94
C ASP A 144 6.33 -3.54 10.45
N ALA A 145 6.73 -4.48 11.30
CA ALA A 145 6.65 -4.31 12.75
C ALA A 145 7.54 -3.17 13.28
N GLU A 146 8.72 -3.00 12.71
CA GLU A 146 9.62 -1.88 13.01
C GLU A 146 9.04 -0.55 12.54
N ALA A 147 8.53 -0.49 11.31
CA ALA A 147 7.86 0.69 10.75
C ALA A 147 6.63 1.08 11.58
N LYS A 148 5.86 0.10 12.07
CA LYS A 148 4.71 0.33 12.96
C LYS A 148 5.14 0.91 14.31
N LYS A 149 6.25 0.42 14.90
CA LYS A 149 6.79 1.00 16.15
C LYS A 149 7.26 2.44 15.97
N LEU A 150 7.76 2.79 14.79
CA LEU A 150 8.22 4.14 14.45
C LEU A 150 7.07 5.06 13.98
N GLY A 151 5.82 4.61 13.99
CA GLY A 151 4.65 5.38 13.54
C GLY A 151 4.62 5.68 12.04
N ARG A 152 5.34 4.89 11.22
CA ARG A 152 5.43 5.07 9.76
C ARG A 152 4.38 4.26 8.98
N VAL A 153 3.55 3.49 9.66
CA VAL A 153 2.49 2.65 9.07
C VAL A 153 1.15 3.04 9.65
#